data_b4f37e3395443ba5ffbcfa1ce5bf79f4
#
_entry.id   b4f37e3395443ba5ffbcfa1ce5bf79f4
#
_cell.length_a   1.000
_cell.length_b   1.000
_cell.length_c   1.000
_cell.angle_alpha   90.00
_cell.angle_beta   90.00
_cell.angle_gamma   90.00
#
_symmetry.space_group_name_H-M   'P 1'
#
loop_
_entity.id
_entity.type
_entity.pdbx_description
1 polymer ?
#
loop_
_entity_poly.entity_id
_entity_poly.type
_entity_poly.pdbx_seq_one_letter_code
_entity_poly.pdbx_strand_id
1 'polypeptide(L)'
;MADFAPIHPGEILLEEFLQPMAIPAYRLAGDINVPLMQITAILNGERAITADIALCLSKYFGLSEKFWIKLQANYDLEVAKDSL
;
A
#
# COMPACT_ATOMS: atom_id res chain seq x y z
N MET A 1 18.88 17.80 9.74
CA MET A 1 17.66 17.41 9.06
C MET A 1 17.74 16.00 8.51
N ALA A 2 16.85 15.17 8.90
CA ALA A 2 16.84 13.82 8.39
C ALA A 2 16.25 13.80 6.98
N ASP A 3 16.98 13.21 6.06
CA ASP A 3 16.56 13.09 4.68
C ASP A 3 16.06 11.69 4.42
N PHE A 4 14.89 11.41 4.98
CA PHE A 4 14.28 10.11 4.77
C PHE A 4 13.47 10.15 3.48
N ALA A 5 13.66 9.14 2.65
CA ALA A 5 12.81 8.98 1.50
C ALA A 5 11.38 8.74 1.97
N PRO A 6 10.38 9.27 1.27
CA PRO A 6 8.99 8.98 1.61
C PRO A 6 8.73 7.48 1.57
N ILE A 7 7.94 7.00 2.53
CA ILE A 7 7.61 5.59 2.61
C ILE A 7 6.34 5.31 1.82
N HIS A 8 6.47 4.49 0.77
CA HIS A 8 5.32 4.13 -0.05
C HIS A 8 4.38 3.19 0.73
N PRO A 9 3.05 3.36 0.61
CA PRO A 9 2.10 2.48 1.31
C PRO A 9 2.30 1.00 1.01
N GLY A 10 2.83 0.66 -0.17
CA GLY A 10 3.14 -0.73 -0.52
C GLY A 10 4.17 -1.34 0.41
N GLU A 11 5.13 -0.55 0.87
CA GLU A 11 6.13 -1.01 1.83
C GLU A 11 5.48 -1.34 3.17
N ILE A 12 4.54 -0.51 3.60
CA ILE A 12 3.77 -0.76 4.83
C ILE A 12 2.95 -2.05 4.67
N LEU A 13 2.29 -2.20 3.53
CA LEU A 13 1.50 -3.40 3.26
C LEU A 13 2.37 -4.65 3.33
N LEU A 14 3.54 -4.61 2.73
CA LEU A 14 4.44 -5.76 2.71
C LEU A 14 5.00 -6.06 4.10
N GLU A 15 5.60 -5.08 4.75
CA GLU A 15 6.38 -5.29 5.97
C GLU A 15 5.53 -5.39 7.24
N GLU A 16 4.43 -4.66 7.30
CA GLU A 16 3.61 -4.62 8.51
C GLU A 16 2.42 -5.58 8.47
N PHE A 17 2.05 -6.06 7.30
CA PHE A 17 0.89 -6.94 7.14
C PHE A 17 1.22 -8.28 6.50
N LEU A 18 1.72 -8.27 5.27
CA LEU A 18 1.91 -9.53 4.56
C LEU A 18 2.99 -10.40 5.19
N GLN A 19 4.15 -9.83 5.49
CA GLN A 19 5.24 -10.60 6.08
C GLN A 19 4.90 -11.13 7.47
N PRO A 20 4.44 -10.28 8.42
CA PRO A 20 4.10 -10.79 9.76
C PRO A 20 2.97 -11.82 9.75
N MET A 21 2.03 -11.71 8.80
CA MET A 21 0.91 -12.64 8.70
C MET A 21 1.20 -13.84 7.81
N ALA A 22 2.39 -13.89 7.23
CA ALA A 22 2.80 -14.95 6.31
C ALA A 22 1.85 -15.11 5.13
N ILE A 23 1.39 -13.98 4.59
CA ILE A 23 0.50 -13.95 3.44
C ILE A 23 1.30 -13.60 2.19
N PRO A 24 1.46 -14.54 1.24
CA PRO A 24 2.16 -14.19 -0.01
C PRO A 24 1.31 -13.29 -0.88
N ALA A 25 1.98 -12.52 -1.74
CA ALA A 25 1.30 -11.56 -2.60
C ALA A 25 0.20 -12.21 -3.46
N TYR A 26 0.46 -13.41 -3.99
CA TYR A 26 -0.51 -14.10 -4.85
C TYR A 26 -1.79 -14.45 -4.08
N ARG A 27 -1.65 -14.74 -2.79
CA ARG A 27 -2.81 -15.07 -1.97
C ARG A 27 -3.66 -13.84 -1.71
N LEU A 28 -3.01 -12.71 -1.37
CA LEU A 28 -3.73 -11.46 -1.22
C LEU A 28 -4.47 -11.09 -2.50
N ALA A 29 -3.76 -11.17 -3.63
CA ALA A 29 -4.34 -10.84 -4.92
C ALA A 29 -5.59 -11.68 -5.21
N GLY A 30 -5.51 -12.99 -4.95
CA GLY A 30 -6.64 -13.88 -5.14
C GLY A 30 -7.79 -13.58 -4.19
N ASP A 31 -7.48 -13.32 -2.94
CA ASP A 31 -8.51 -13.10 -1.92
C ASP A 31 -9.27 -11.79 -2.13
N ILE A 32 -8.63 -10.75 -2.63
CA ILE A 32 -9.31 -9.48 -2.90
C ILE A 32 -9.66 -9.29 -4.37
N ASN A 33 -9.40 -10.31 -5.18
CA ASN A 33 -9.77 -10.35 -6.60
C ASN A 33 -9.15 -9.20 -7.40
N VAL A 34 -7.86 -9.00 -7.22
CA VAL A 34 -7.06 -8.00 -7.94
C VAL A 34 -5.91 -8.74 -8.63
N PRO A 35 -5.57 -8.36 -9.86
CA PRO A 35 -4.45 -9.05 -10.57
C PRO A 35 -3.16 -9.02 -9.77
N LEU A 36 -2.44 -10.14 -9.77
CA LEU A 36 -1.17 -10.24 -9.04
C LEU A 36 -0.17 -9.16 -9.46
N MET A 37 -0.08 -8.87 -10.75
CA MET A 37 0.83 -7.84 -11.24
C MET A 37 0.56 -6.48 -10.62
N GLN A 38 -0.70 -6.17 -10.37
CA GLN A 38 -1.08 -4.92 -9.74
C GLN A 38 -0.65 -4.90 -8.28
N ILE A 39 -0.81 -6.01 -7.58
CA ILE A 39 -0.37 -6.11 -6.18
C ILE A 39 1.15 -6.00 -6.09
N THR A 40 1.89 -6.73 -6.93
CA THR A 40 3.35 -6.67 -6.89
C THR A 40 3.87 -5.28 -7.24
N ALA A 41 3.23 -4.58 -8.18
CA ALA A 41 3.61 -3.20 -8.51
C ALA A 41 3.41 -2.27 -7.32
N ILE A 42 2.33 -2.45 -6.56
CA ILE A 42 2.09 -1.67 -5.35
C ILE A 42 3.17 -1.96 -4.30
N LEU A 43 3.48 -3.24 -4.09
CA LEU A 43 4.50 -3.63 -3.10
C LEU A 43 5.88 -3.09 -3.46
N ASN A 44 6.17 -2.94 -4.74
CA ASN A 44 7.44 -2.40 -5.22
C ASN A 44 7.47 -0.87 -5.26
N GLY A 45 6.37 -0.22 -4.89
CA GLY A 45 6.31 1.23 -4.91
C GLY A 45 6.11 1.84 -6.29
N GLU A 46 5.75 1.02 -7.26
CA GLU A 46 5.59 1.46 -8.65
C GLU A 46 4.17 1.91 -8.97
N ARG A 47 3.23 1.61 -8.10
CA ARG A 47 1.83 1.91 -8.33
C ARG A 47 1.17 2.37 -7.04
N ALA A 48 0.28 3.34 -7.16
CA ALA A 48 -0.46 3.87 -6.02
C ALA A 48 -1.56 2.92 -5.56
N ILE A 49 -1.90 3.01 -4.27
CA ILE A 49 -3.09 2.33 -3.75
C ILE A 49 -4.29 3.21 -4.07
N THR A 50 -5.13 2.73 -4.98
CA THR A 50 -6.35 3.45 -5.38
C THR A 50 -7.45 3.26 -4.33
N ALA A 51 -8.52 4.04 -4.46
CA ALA A 51 -9.64 3.94 -3.52
C ALA A 51 -10.24 2.53 -3.50
N ASP A 52 -10.37 1.90 -4.66
CA ASP A 52 -10.91 0.53 -4.75
C ASP A 52 -10.06 -0.46 -3.99
N ILE A 53 -8.75 -0.39 -4.17
CA ILE A 53 -7.82 -1.30 -3.49
C ILE A 53 -7.80 -0.98 -2.00
N ALA A 54 -7.84 0.29 -1.63
CA ALA A 54 -7.89 0.69 -0.22
C ALA A 54 -9.09 0.08 0.48
N LEU A 55 -10.26 0.10 -0.15
CA LEU A 55 -11.46 -0.51 0.39
C LEU A 55 -11.30 -2.02 0.58
N CYS A 56 -10.74 -2.68 -0.44
CA CYS A 56 -10.51 -4.12 -0.37
C CYS A 56 -9.53 -4.49 0.75
N LEU A 57 -8.44 -3.74 0.88
CA LEU A 57 -7.45 -3.99 1.92
C LEU A 57 -8.03 -3.74 3.30
N SER A 58 -8.81 -2.68 3.45
CA SER A 58 -9.44 -2.36 4.74
C SER A 58 -10.39 -3.46 5.19
N LYS A 59 -11.18 -3.99 4.28
CA LYS A 59 -12.07 -5.12 4.59
C LYS A 59 -11.26 -6.37 4.92
N TYR A 60 -10.23 -6.64 4.14
CA TYR A 60 -9.44 -7.84 4.31
C TYR A 60 -8.73 -7.87 5.67
N PHE A 61 -8.17 -6.76 6.08
CA PHE A 61 -7.41 -6.66 7.33
C PHE A 61 -8.22 -6.11 8.51
N GLY A 62 -9.47 -5.74 8.30
CA GLY A 62 -10.31 -5.23 9.36
C GLY A 62 -9.97 -3.83 9.83
N LEU A 63 -9.49 -2.98 8.93
CA LEU A 63 -9.09 -1.60 9.23
C LEU A 63 -10.11 -0.61 8.72
N SER A 64 -9.97 0.65 9.19
CA SER A 64 -10.76 1.75 8.65
C SER A 64 -10.48 1.90 7.15
N GLU A 65 -11.52 2.18 6.37
CA GLU A 65 -11.36 2.38 4.94
C GLU A 65 -10.47 3.56 4.60
N LYS A 66 -10.27 4.49 5.54
CA LYS A 66 -9.41 5.64 5.33
C LYS A 66 -7.94 5.37 5.61
N PHE A 67 -7.62 4.23 6.23
CA PHE A 67 -6.25 3.93 6.62
C PHE A 67 -5.28 3.99 5.43
N TRP A 68 -5.59 3.24 4.38
CA TRP A 68 -4.72 3.16 3.21
C TRP A 68 -4.74 4.44 2.39
N ILE A 69 -5.88 5.12 2.34
CA ILE A 69 -6.01 6.39 1.63
C ILE A 69 -5.13 7.45 2.29
N LYS A 70 -5.09 7.49 3.62
CA LYS A 70 -4.24 8.45 4.34
C LYS A 70 -2.77 8.18 4.09
N LEU A 71 -2.36 6.91 4.09
CA LEU A 71 -0.96 6.56 3.80
C LEU A 71 -0.56 7.00 2.41
N GLN A 72 -1.44 6.77 1.42
CA GLN A 72 -1.15 7.17 0.05
C GLN A 72 -1.09 8.68 -0.08
N ALA A 73 -2.03 9.40 0.53
CA ALA A 73 -2.05 10.85 0.47
C ALA A 73 -0.79 11.45 1.11
N ASN A 74 -0.36 10.90 2.24
CA ASN A 74 0.85 11.35 2.90
C ASN A 74 2.09 11.13 2.02
N TYR A 75 2.15 9.97 1.37
CA TYR A 75 3.25 9.67 0.45
C TYR A 75 3.25 10.64 -0.72
N ASP A 76 2.09 10.85 -1.33
CA ASP A 76 1.96 11.74 -2.49
C ASP A 76 2.37 13.17 -2.12
N LEU A 77 1.99 13.62 -0.92
CA LEU A 77 2.34 14.95 -0.46
C LEU A 77 3.84 15.09 -0.24
N GLU A 78 4.48 14.10 0.37
CA GLU A 78 5.92 14.14 0.61
C GLU A 78 6.70 14.12 -0.71
N VAL A 79 6.27 13.32 -1.67
CA VAL A 79 6.89 13.28 -2.99
C VAL A 79 6.74 14.64 -3.68
N ALA A 80 5.57 15.25 -3.60
CA ALA A 80 5.33 16.56 -4.19
C ALA A 80 6.21 17.64 -3.57
N LYS A 81 6.40 17.59 -2.25
CA LYS A 81 7.29 18.53 -1.57
C LYS A 81 8.73 18.43 -2.04
N ASP A 82 9.19 17.20 -2.26
CA ASP A 82 10.56 16.97 -2.73
C ASP A 82 10.77 17.50 -4.15
N SER A 83 9.70 17.64 -4.93
CA SER A 83 9.77 18.14 -6.30
C SER A 83 9.72 19.64 -6.40
N LEU A 84 9.44 20.35 -5.32
CA LEU A 84 9.35 21.82 -5.30
C LEU A 84 10.66 22.49 -4.79
#